data_4ade5709ac11a4dc003f62ce3dad13b2
#
_entry.id   4ade5709ac11a4dc003f62ce3dad13b2
#
_cell.length_a   1.000
_cell.length_b   1.000
_cell.length_c   1.000
_cell.angle_alpha   90.00
_cell.angle_beta   90.00
_cell.angle_gamma   90.00
#
_symmetry.space_group_name_H-M   'P 1'
#
loop_
_entity.id
_entity.type
_entity.pdbx_description
1 polymer ?
#
loop_
_entity_poly.entity_id
_entity_poly.type
_entity_poly.pdbx_seq_one_letter_code
_entity_poly.pdbx_strand_id
1 'polypeptide(L)'
;IGVATGALVVAVAGGGAAATFSTAAVAEPRYTGLLTRAPTAVGDVQSIIERFGEYRAQLSDLVGNVVTLYLAGDNLPTFEPTDDTIRVMHVSDVHNNPQAFDLIEQVVDQFGVDAVVDTGDITDWGTQPESRLVSQIGELDVPYVYVRGNHDSRGTQRAVADQPNAVVLDGDAAEVAGLRFWGVGDPRYTPDKDQPAAGPSEQERAEAYAPEVAGQLAASQPPGVDVVLLHDERMAAAIGGEVPLVLAGHTHKARVARIERADDGSDDNDRSDEVSAGTAEVVRDDSMLLVQGSTGGAGLRGLQGEEPKPLEASVLYFDPDTHELLAYDSISVKGVGETGATIDRHILVDNGAGAG
;
A
#
# COMPACT_ATOMS: atom_id res chain seq x y z
N ILE A 1 -9.45 42.23 -50.19
CA ILE A 1 -10.69 41.63 -49.62
C ILE A 1 -10.34 40.65 -48.52
N GLY A 2 -9.36 39.74 -48.68
CA GLY A 2 -9.02 38.73 -47.69
C GLY A 2 -8.52 39.26 -46.33
N VAL A 3 -7.76 40.36 -46.32
CA VAL A 3 -7.21 40.95 -45.08
C VAL A 3 -8.33 41.63 -44.25
N ALA A 4 -9.28 42.30 -44.91
CA ALA A 4 -10.41 42.93 -44.24
C ALA A 4 -11.34 41.89 -43.59
N THR A 5 -11.54 40.75 -44.24
CA THR A 5 -12.39 39.65 -43.73
C THR A 5 -11.70 38.98 -42.53
N GLY A 6 -10.38 38.78 -42.59
CA GLY A 6 -9.62 38.20 -41.47
C GLY A 6 -9.63 39.11 -40.23
N ALA A 7 -9.44 40.44 -40.42
CA ALA A 7 -9.52 41.41 -39.33
C ALA A 7 -10.91 41.48 -38.67
N LEU A 8 -11.96 41.35 -39.47
CA LEU A 8 -13.35 41.34 -38.95
C LEU A 8 -13.64 40.08 -38.14
N VAL A 9 -13.19 38.91 -38.58
CA VAL A 9 -13.36 37.66 -37.85
C VAL A 9 -12.61 37.68 -36.49
N VAL A 10 -11.37 38.18 -36.47
CA VAL A 10 -10.62 38.36 -35.24
C VAL A 10 -11.27 39.37 -34.28
N ALA A 11 -11.78 40.50 -34.84
CA ALA A 11 -12.46 41.51 -34.01
C ALA A 11 -13.81 41.01 -33.46
N VAL A 12 -14.59 40.23 -34.22
CA VAL A 12 -15.83 39.62 -33.74
C VAL A 12 -15.56 38.49 -32.74
N ALA A 13 -14.57 37.65 -32.98
CA ALA A 13 -14.20 36.61 -32.04
C ALA A 13 -13.60 37.19 -30.75
N GLY A 14 -12.74 38.20 -30.85
CA GLY A 14 -12.16 38.89 -29.69
C GLY A 14 -13.19 39.72 -28.92
N GLY A 15 -14.09 40.41 -29.62
CA GLY A 15 -15.20 41.17 -29.02
C GLY A 15 -16.24 40.26 -28.34
N GLY A 16 -16.54 39.10 -28.98
CA GLY A 16 -17.41 38.06 -28.40
C GLY A 16 -16.80 37.44 -27.14
N ALA A 17 -15.51 37.13 -27.17
CA ALA A 17 -14.79 36.61 -25.99
C ALA A 17 -14.75 37.63 -24.85
N ALA A 18 -14.49 38.93 -25.16
CA ALA A 18 -14.49 39.99 -24.16
C ALA A 18 -15.89 40.27 -23.58
N ALA A 19 -16.94 40.20 -24.39
CA ALA A 19 -18.34 40.40 -23.95
C ALA A 19 -18.89 39.23 -23.11
N THR A 20 -18.35 38.05 -23.28
CA THR A 20 -18.73 36.85 -22.51
C THR A 20 -17.80 36.58 -21.35
N PHE A 21 -16.69 37.31 -21.23
CA PHE A 21 -15.72 37.15 -20.15
C PHE A 21 -16.29 37.76 -18.88
N SER A 22 -16.67 36.91 -17.95
CA SER A 22 -17.08 37.31 -16.61
C SER A 22 -15.87 37.37 -15.68
N THR A 23 -15.53 38.54 -15.18
CA THR A 23 -14.49 38.70 -14.16
C THR A 23 -14.84 37.95 -12.87
N ALA A 24 -16.15 37.76 -12.59
CA ALA A 24 -16.61 36.93 -11.48
C ALA A 24 -16.31 35.43 -11.71
N ALA A 25 -16.27 34.97 -12.96
CA ALA A 25 -15.91 33.60 -13.27
C ALA A 25 -14.41 33.31 -13.04
N VAL A 26 -13.57 34.35 -13.06
CA VAL A 26 -12.15 34.24 -12.70
C VAL A 26 -11.94 34.41 -11.19
N ALA A 27 -12.75 35.25 -10.56
CA ALA A 27 -12.70 35.45 -9.09
C ALA A 27 -13.30 34.24 -8.33
N GLU A 28 -14.37 33.64 -8.89
CA GLU A 28 -15.01 32.45 -8.35
C GLU A 28 -15.26 31.43 -9.48
N PRO A 29 -14.23 30.75 -9.99
CA PRO A 29 -14.40 29.82 -11.08
C PRO A 29 -15.28 28.63 -10.65
N ARG A 30 -16.31 28.34 -11.43
CA ARG A 30 -17.13 27.14 -11.25
C ARG A 30 -16.63 26.07 -12.18
N TYR A 31 -16.07 25.03 -11.57
CA TYR A 31 -15.56 23.87 -12.28
C TYR A 31 -16.64 22.79 -12.34
N THR A 32 -16.68 22.03 -13.43
CA THR A 32 -17.60 20.89 -13.62
C THR A 32 -16.81 19.64 -13.96
N GLY A 33 -17.30 18.48 -13.54
CA GLY A 33 -16.62 17.20 -13.76
C GLY A 33 -15.31 17.11 -13.00
N LEU A 34 -14.28 16.56 -13.60
CA LEU A 34 -12.94 16.43 -13.01
C LEU A 34 -12.31 17.78 -12.62
N LEU A 35 -12.71 18.88 -13.29
CA LEU A 35 -12.20 20.22 -13.00
C LEU A 35 -12.79 20.84 -11.73
N THR A 36 -13.80 20.25 -11.10
CA THR A 36 -14.36 20.75 -9.83
C THR A 36 -13.33 20.74 -8.69
N ARG A 37 -12.29 19.92 -8.81
CA ARG A 37 -11.20 19.78 -7.85
C ARG A 37 -9.93 20.54 -8.23
N ALA A 38 -9.90 21.16 -9.42
CA ALA A 38 -8.74 21.91 -9.91
C ALA A 38 -8.30 23.08 -9.01
N PRO A 39 -9.20 23.86 -8.34
CA PRO A 39 -8.77 24.92 -7.42
C PRO A 39 -8.01 24.40 -6.22
N THR A 40 -8.45 23.28 -5.64
CA THR A 40 -7.78 22.62 -4.53
C THR A 40 -6.40 22.14 -4.95
N ALA A 41 -6.30 21.45 -6.09
CA ALA A 41 -5.05 20.91 -6.61
C ALA A 41 -4.00 21.98 -6.97
N VAL A 42 -4.41 23.13 -7.52
CA VAL A 42 -3.48 24.17 -7.98
C VAL A 42 -3.04 25.11 -6.84
N GLY A 43 -3.95 25.44 -5.91
CA GLY A 43 -3.60 26.26 -4.73
C GLY A 43 -2.66 25.54 -3.76
N ASP A 44 -2.85 24.24 -3.65
CA ASP A 44 -2.12 23.41 -2.70
C ASP A 44 -0.71 23.03 -3.19
N VAL A 45 -0.52 22.83 -4.51
CA VAL A 45 0.78 22.49 -5.09
C VAL A 45 1.87 23.53 -4.76
N GLN A 46 1.54 24.81 -4.75
CA GLN A 46 2.52 25.86 -4.46
C GLN A 46 2.92 25.89 -2.98
N SER A 47 1.97 25.74 -2.07
CA SER A 47 2.23 25.63 -0.63
C SER A 47 2.95 24.34 -0.27
N ILE A 48 2.69 23.27 -1.02
CA ILE A 48 3.37 21.96 -0.91
C ILE A 48 4.84 22.10 -1.31
N ILE A 49 5.13 22.72 -2.46
CA ILE A 49 6.50 22.91 -2.96
C ILE A 49 7.33 23.79 -2.00
N GLU A 50 6.75 24.85 -1.45
CA GLU A 50 7.43 25.75 -0.51
C GLU A 50 7.77 25.07 0.82
N ARG A 51 6.91 24.19 1.31
CA ARG A 51 7.13 23.42 2.55
C ARG A 51 7.97 22.17 2.34
N PHE A 52 8.02 21.64 1.12
CA PHE A 52 8.65 20.37 0.82
C PHE A 52 10.15 20.32 1.16
N GLY A 53 10.86 21.43 0.97
CA GLY A 53 12.28 21.53 1.30
C GLY A 53 12.57 21.48 2.80
N GLU A 54 11.70 22.08 3.62
CA GLU A 54 11.81 22.07 5.09
C GLU A 54 11.46 20.68 5.64
N TYR A 55 10.50 20.01 5.02
CA TYR A 55 10.04 18.68 5.31
C TYR A 55 11.13 17.62 5.14
N ARG A 56 11.80 17.63 3.99
CA ARG A 56 12.82 16.65 3.64
C ARG A 56 14.01 16.67 4.60
N ALA A 57 14.45 17.87 5.02
CA ALA A 57 15.56 18.00 5.96
C ALA A 57 15.19 17.43 7.35
N GLN A 58 13.98 17.71 7.83
CA GLN A 58 13.50 17.25 9.15
C GLN A 58 13.27 15.73 9.19
N LEU A 59 12.83 15.12 8.09
CA LEU A 59 12.61 13.67 8.04
C LEU A 59 13.91 12.89 7.91
N SER A 60 14.86 13.38 7.13
CA SER A 60 16.20 12.78 7.01
C SER A 60 16.90 12.71 8.38
N ASP A 61 16.79 13.76 9.18
CA ASP A 61 17.33 13.78 10.54
C ASP A 61 16.58 12.83 11.48
N LEU A 62 15.29 12.62 11.24
CA LEU A 62 14.41 11.82 12.08
C LEU A 62 14.64 10.33 11.84
N VAL A 63 14.74 9.91 10.59
CA VAL A 63 14.97 8.50 10.24
C VAL A 63 16.39 8.08 10.60
N GLY A 64 17.39 8.95 10.49
CA GLY A 64 18.72 8.73 11.04
C GLY A 64 18.72 8.48 12.56
N ASN A 65 17.74 9.03 13.29
CA ASN A 65 17.55 8.81 14.72
C ASN A 65 16.79 7.52 15.06
N VAL A 66 15.97 6.96 14.13
CA VAL A 66 15.26 5.67 14.34
C VAL A 66 16.24 4.54 14.63
N VAL A 67 17.35 4.51 13.93
CA VAL A 67 18.39 3.49 14.15
C VAL A 67 19.09 3.65 15.48
N THR A 68 19.34 4.89 15.87
CA THR A 68 19.96 5.17 17.17
C THR A 68 19.03 4.74 18.30
N LEU A 69 17.72 4.87 18.11
CA LEU A 69 16.69 4.40 19.05
C LEU A 69 16.60 2.86 19.08
N TYR A 70 16.71 2.20 17.93
CA TYR A 70 16.71 0.74 17.85
C TYR A 70 17.93 0.12 18.56
N LEU A 71 19.09 0.72 18.38
CA LEU A 71 20.34 0.28 19.05
C LEU A 71 20.39 0.68 20.55
N ALA A 72 19.61 1.67 20.97
CA ALA A 72 19.53 2.13 22.35
C ALA A 72 18.38 1.48 23.14
N GLY A 73 17.54 0.66 22.51
CA GLY A 73 16.36 0.05 23.12
C GLY A 73 16.69 -1.19 23.92
N ASP A 74 17.28 -1.07 25.12
CA ASP A 74 17.46 -2.15 26.09
C ASP A 74 16.14 -2.83 26.56
N ASN A 75 14.99 -2.49 25.95
CA ASN A 75 13.66 -2.97 26.35
C ASN A 75 12.85 -3.67 25.24
N LEU A 76 13.45 -3.90 24.07
CA LEU A 76 12.78 -4.71 23.06
C LEU A 76 12.81 -6.20 23.48
N PRO A 77 11.71 -6.94 23.23
CA PRO A 77 11.73 -8.39 23.42
C PRO A 77 12.92 -9.01 22.69
N THR A 78 13.60 -9.95 23.36
CA THR A 78 14.81 -10.62 22.83
C THR A 78 14.43 -11.51 21.65
N PHE A 79 14.43 -10.96 20.46
CA PHE A 79 14.42 -11.69 19.20
C PHE A 79 15.62 -11.20 18.40
N GLU A 80 16.55 -12.10 18.13
CA GLU A 80 17.73 -11.83 17.31
C GLU A 80 17.55 -12.58 15.99
N PRO A 81 17.19 -11.87 14.88
CA PRO A 81 17.15 -12.51 13.58
C PRO A 81 18.55 -13.02 13.22
N THR A 82 18.63 -14.25 12.74
CA THR A 82 19.86 -14.84 12.21
C THR A 82 20.21 -14.22 10.85
N ASP A 83 21.41 -14.47 10.35
CA ASP A 83 21.82 -14.00 9.02
C ASP A 83 20.94 -14.60 7.90
N ASP A 84 20.37 -15.79 8.12
CA ASP A 84 19.53 -16.50 7.16
C ASP A 84 18.03 -16.11 7.27
N THR A 85 17.62 -15.34 8.28
CA THR A 85 16.23 -14.91 8.45
C THR A 85 15.79 -14.05 7.26
N ILE A 86 14.69 -14.42 6.61
CA ILE A 86 14.11 -13.63 5.50
C ILE A 86 13.39 -12.40 6.08
N ARG A 87 13.75 -11.21 5.58
CA ARG A 87 13.22 -9.93 6.05
C ARG A 87 12.42 -9.25 4.94
N VAL A 88 11.13 -9.09 5.16
CA VAL A 88 10.23 -8.46 4.20
C VAL A 88 9.68 -7.16 4.80
N MET A 89 9.89 -6.05 4.11
CA MET A 89 9.26 -4.79 4.50
C MET A 89 7.85 -4.70 3.90
N HIS A 90 6.85 -4.46 4.73
CA HIS A 90 5.47 -4.22 4.31
C HIS A 90 5.16 -2.72 4.35
N VAL A 91 4.74 -2.19 3.22
CA VAL A 91 4.33 -0.80 3.01
C VAL A 91 2.96 -0.75 2.33
N SER A 92 2.25 0.36 2.47
CA SER A 92 0.95 0.59 1.85
C SER A 92 0.61 2.08 1.85
N ASP A 93 -0.30 2.51 1.00
CA ASP A 93 -0.93 3.82 1.08
C ASP A 93 0.11 4.97 1.09
N VAL A 94 1.00 4.98 0.10
CA VAL A 94 2.05 5.99 -0.12
C VAL A 94 1.48 7.35 -0.50
N HIS A 95 0.38 7.36 -1.29
CA HIS A 95 -0.39 8.55 -1.65
C HIS A 95 0.44 9.74 -2.13
N ASN A 96 1.31 9.48 -3.10
CA ASN A 96 2.19 10.50 -3.71
C ASN A 96 3.15 11.20 -2.74
N ASN A 97 3.40 10.64 -1.55
CA ASN A 97 4.38 11.18 -0.63
C ASN A 97 5.79 10.66 -0.97
N PRO A 98 6.69 11.48 -1.55
CA PRO A 98 8.03 11.01 -1.88
C PRO A 98 8.87 10.67 -0.64
N GLN A 99 8.53 11.18 0.53
CA GLN A 99 9.21 10.86 1.79
C GLN A 99 8.96 9.42 2.24
N ALA A 100 7.89 8.79 1.72
CA ALA A 100 7.67 7.37 1.94
C ALA A 100 8.81 6.54 1.31
N PHE A 101 9.29 6.92 0.14
CA PHE A 101 10.42 6.23 -0.51
C PHE A 101 11.75 6.50 0.21
N ASP A 102 11.96 7.73 0.74
CA ASP A 102 13.11 8.02 1.59
C ASP A 102 13.10 7.12 2.86
N LEU A 103 11.91 6.87 3.45
CA LEU A 103 11.74 5.94 4.57
C LEU A 103 11.99 4.49 4.15
N ILE A 104 11.44 4.06 3.02
CA ILE A 104 11.62 2.70 2.51
C ILE A 104 13.10 2.41 2.28
N GLU A 105 13.82 3.28 1.56
CA GLU A 105 15.25 3.14 1.30
C GLU A 105 16.04 2.97 2.60
N GLN A 106 15.79 3.83 3.58
CA GLN A 106 16.51 3.77 4.86
C GLN A 106 16.21 2.50 5.65
N VAL A 107 14.95 2.05 5.68
CA VAL A 107 14.59 0.80 6.37
C VAL A 107 15.21 -0.40 5.66
N VAL A 108 15.19 -0.43 4.32
CA VAL A 108 15.83 -1.47 3.51
C VAL A 108 17.31 -1.61 3.88
N ASP A 109 18.03 -0.49 3.86
CA ASP A 109 19.48 -0.49 4.15
C ASP A 109 19.80 -0.92 5.59
N GLN A 110 19.03 -0.42 6.54
CA GLN A 110 19.37 -0.57 7.95
C GLN A 110 18.93 -1.90 8.55
N PHE A 111 17.80 -2.43 8.09
CA PHE A 111 17.30 -3.73 8.58
C PHE A 111 17.78 -4.89 7.71
N GLY A 112 18.47 -4.62 6.59
CA GLY A 112 18.89 -5.63 5.65
C GLY A 112 17.68 -6.37 5.07
N VAL A 113 16.71 -5.60 4.56
CA VAL A 113 15.47 -6.13 3.97
C VAL A 113 15.78 -6.86 2.67
N ASP A 114 15.20 -8.04 2.47
CA ASP A 114 15.39 -8.87 1.28
C ASP A 114 14.37 -8.57 0.18
N ALA A 115 13.19 -8.04 0.54
CA ALA A 115 12.15 -7.61 -0.39
C ALA A 115 11.22 -6.58 0.25
N VAL A 116 10.69 -5.68 -0.56
CA VAL A 116 9.59 -4.77 -0.19
C VAL A 116 8.29 -5.30 -0.77
N VAL A 117 7.23 -5.29 0.02
CA VAL A 117 5.86 -5.64 -0.37
C VAL A 117 4.97 -4.42 -0.20
N ASP A 118 4.31 -4.00 -1.26
CA ASP A 118 3.40 -2.85 -1.29
C ASP A 118 1.98 -3.32 -1.60
N THR A 119 1.07 -3.08 -0.66
CA THR A 119 -0.34 -3.44 -0.79
C THR A 119 -1.19 -2.35 -1.46
N GLY A 120 -0.56 -1.40 -2.16
CA GLY A 120 -1.23 -0.48 -3.08
C GLY A 120 -1.48 0.93 -2.54
N ASP A 121 -2.15 1.72 -3.37
CA ASP A 121 -2.41 3.15 -3.16
C ASP A 121 -1.11 3.99 -3.15
N ILE A 122 -0.24 3.74 -4.15
CA ILE A 122 0.94 4.58 -4.40
C ILE A 122 0.50 5.99 -4.83
N THR A 123 -0.59 6.09 -5.60
CA THR A 123 -1.11 7.36 -6.14
C THR A 123 -2.41 7.79 -5.45
N ASP A 124 -2.80 9.07 -5.61
CA ASP A 124 -4.09 9.58 -5.13
C ASP A 124 -5.21 9.44 -6.16
N TRP A 125 -4.88 9.60 -7.46
CA TRP A 125 -5.84 9.66 -8.56
C TRP A 125 -5.49 8.74 -9.73
N GLY A 126 -4.35 8.04 -9.65
CA GLY A 126 -3.88 7.17 -10.72
C GLY A 126 -3.56 7.91 -12.03
N THR A 127 -3.22 9.19 -11.96
CA THR A 127 -2.89 9.99 -13.15
C THR A 127 -1.46 9.73 -13.63
N GLN A 128 -1.22 9.99 -14.92
CA GLN A 128 0.12 9.83 -15.49
C GLN A 128 1.20 10.72 -14.82
N PRO A 129 0.94 11.98 -14.41
CA PRO A 129 1.93 12.74 -13.66
C PRO A 129 2.29 12.13 -12.32
N GLU A 130 1.33 11.54 -11.60
CA GLU A 130 1.57 10.87 -10.30
C GLU A 130 2.41 9.62 -10.48
N SER A 131 2.23 8.88 -11.57
CA SER A 131 3.01 7.67 -11.86
C SER A 131 4.52 7.92 -12.05
N ARG A 132 4.96 9.19 -12.08
CA ARG A 132 6.41 9.50 -12.09
C ARG A 132 7.11 9.16 -10.78
N LEU A 133 6.38 9.18 -9.66
CA LEU A 133 6.93 8.81 -8.35
C LEU A 133 7.35 7.34 -8.32
N VAL A 134 6.69 6.51 -9.11
CA VAL A 134 6.97 5.08 -9.24
C VAL A 134 8.42 4.79 -9.68
N SER A 135 9.11 5.74 -10.34
CA SER A 135 10.52 5.55 -10.72
C SER A 135 11.46 5.34 -9.54
N GLN A 136 11.08 5.80 -8.34
CA GLN A 136 11.86 5.60 -7.11
C GLN A 136 11.92 4.11 -6.69
N ILE A 137 10.96 3.30 -7.12
CA ILE A 137 10.99 1.84 -6.92
C ILE A 137 12.24 1.24 -7.58
N GLY A 138 12.56 1.68 -8.80
CA GLY A 138 13.73 1.21 -9.54
C GLY A 138 15.07 1.63 -8.95
N GLU A 139 15.09 2.51 -7.97
CA GLU A 139 16.28 2.96 -7.24
C GLU A 139 16.60 2.08 -6.02
N LEU A 140 15.63 1.26 -5.57
CA LEU A 140 15.81 0.30 -4.49
C LEU A 140 16.61 -0.92 -4.97
N ASP A 141 17.60 -1.35 -4.20
CA ASP A 141 18.46 -2.49 -4.52
C ASP A 141 17.83 -3.86 -4.20
N VAL A 142 16.53 -3.90 -3.88
CA VAL A 142 15.79 -5.11 -3.52
C VAL A 142 14.55 -5.29 -4.39
N PRO A 143 14.03 -6.52 -4.57
CA PRO A 143 12.74 -6.76 -5.22
C PRO A 143 11.59 -5.99 -4.56
N TYR A 144 10.67 -5.50 -5.38
CA TYR A 144 9.48 -4.77 -4.97
C TYR A 144 8.23 -5.47 -5.48
N VAL A 145 7.50 -6.13 -4.58
CA VAL A 145 6.25 -6.86 -4.90
C VAL A 145 5.07 -5.92 -4.68
N TYR A 146 4.19 -5.83 -5.66
CA TYR A 146 3.11 -4.84 -5.65
C TYR A 146 1.77 -5.42 -6.09
N VAL A 147 0.71 -5.03 -5.39
CA VAL A 147 -0.68 -5.14 -5.84
C VAL A 147 -1.32 -3.76 -5.95
N ARG A 148 -2.16 -3.55 -6.96
CA ARG A 148 -2.83 -2.28 -7.20
C ARG A 148 -3.87 -1.98 -6.12
N GLY A 149 -3.82 -0.76 -5.56
CA GLY A 149 -4.85 -0.24 -4.68
C GLY A 149 -6.02 0.40 -5.42
N ASN A 150 -7.02 0.88 -4.66
CA ASN A 150 -8.21 1.48 -5.22
C ASN A 150 -8.00 2.93 -5.69
N HIS A 151 -6.93 3.62 -5.26
CA HIS A 151 -6.51 4.92 -5.78
C HIS A 151 -5.59 4.82 -6.99
N ASP A 152 -5.00 3.67 -7.24
CA ASP A 152 -4.14 3.45 -8.39
C ASP A 152 -4.94 3.21 -9.67
N SER A 153 -4.27 3.36 -10.79
CA SER A 153 -4.83 3.04 -12.10
C SER A 153 -4.07 1.88 -12.76
N ARG A 154 -4.63 1.34 -13.83
CA ARG A 154 -3.87 0.41 -14.69
C ARG A 154 -2.64 1.08 -15.32
N GLY A 155 -2.63 2.41 -15.40
CA GLY A 155 -1.46 3.20 -15.80
C GLY A 155 -0.38 3.16 -14.75
N THR A 156 -0.75 3.34 -13.47
CA THR A 156 0.14 3.21 -12.31
C THR A 156 0.71 1.79 -12.23
N GLN A 157 -0.14 0.77 -12.31
CA GLN A 157 0.29 -0.63 -12.30
C GLN A 157 1.33 -0.94 -13.39
N ARG A 158 1.12 -0.43 -14.61
CA ARG A 158 2.10 -0.60 -15.70
C ARG A 158 3.40 0.14 -15.43
N ALA A 159 3.33 1.35 -14.89
CA ALA A 159 4.53 2.10 -14.53
C ALA A 159 5.35 1.39 -13.43
N VAL A 160 4.69 0.71 -12.48
CA VAL A 160 5.36 -0.18 -11.52
C VAL A 160 6.00 -1.37 -12.25
N ALA A 161 5.25 -2.05 -13.11
CA ALA A 161 5.76 -3.21 -13.87
C ALA A 161 6.96 -2.87 -14.78
N ASP A 162 7.10 -1.61 -15.20
CA ASP A 162 8.22 -1.12 -16.00
C ASP A 162 9.51 -0.91 -15.17
N GLN A 163 9.46 -0.99 -13.83
CA GLN A 163 10.64 -0.87 -12.98
C GLN A 163 11.43 -2.19 -12.95
N PRO A 164 12.77 -2.13 -12.96
CA PRO A 164 13.63 -3.30 -13.19
C PRO A 164 13.56 -4.35 -12.05
N ASN A 165 13.20 -3.95 -10.84
CA ASN A 165 13.11 -4.77 -9.65
C ASN A 165 11.66 -5.06 -9.21
N ALA A 166 10.65 -4.62 -9.98
CA ALA A 166 9.24 -4.77 -9.60
C ALA A 166 8.65 -6.11 -10.03
N VAL A 167 7.85 -6.68 -9.15
CA VAL A 167 7.00 -7.86 -9.37
C VAL A 167 5.56 -7.44 -9.09
N VAL A 168 4.74 -7.32 -10.13
CA VAL A 168 3.33 -6.93 -10.02
C VAL A 168 2.47 -8.17 -10.02
N LEU A 169 1.60 -8.31 -9.01
CA LEU A 169 0.65 -9.41 -8.90
C LEU A 169 -0.77 -8.92 -9.24
N ASP A 170 -1.48 -9.63 -10.10
CA ASP A 170 -2.86 -9.31 -10.53
C ASP A 170 -3.66 -10.61 -10.77
N GLY A 171 -3.74 -11.47 -9.78
CA GLY A 171 -4.38 -12.79 -9.79
C GLY A 171 -3.40 -13.95 -10.03
N ASP A 172 -2.14 -13.73 -9.80
CA ASP A 172 -1.04 -14.68 -10.00
C ASP A 172 -0.11 -14.75 -8.79
N ALA A 173 0.84 -15.68 -8.84
CA ALA A 173 1.83 -15.90 -7.80
C ALA A 173 3.26 -15.68 -8.33
N ALA A 174 4.14 -15.23 -7.44
CA ALA A 174 5.57 -15.13 -7.69
C ALA A 174 6.38 -15.58 -6.48
N GLU A 175 7.57 -16.10 -6.73
CA GLU A 175 8.55 -16.40 -5.70
C GLU A 175 9.57 -15.25 -5.61
N VAL A 176 9.70 -14.64 -4.44
CA VAL A 176 10.60 -13.52 -4.18
C VAL A 176 11.24 -13.71 -2.82
N ALA A 177 12.57 -13.55 -2.75
CA ALA A 177 13.34 -13.74 -1.53
C ALA A 177 13.08 -15.09 -0.82
N GLY A 178 12.77 -16.14 -1.57
CA GLY A 178 12.46 -17.48 -1.04
C GLY A 178 11.02 -17.68 -0.60
N LEU A 179 10.20 -16.64 -0.50
CA LEU A 179 8.78 -16.72 -0.15
C LEU A 179 7.90 -16.70 -1.39
N ARG A 180 6.76 -17.38 -1.33
CA ARG A 180 5.76 -17.39 -2.38
C ARG A 180 4.61 -16.45 -2.05
N PHE A 181 4.52 -15.38 -2.82
CA PHE A 181 3.46 -14.39 -2.76
C PHE A 181 2.40 -14.70 -3.80
N TRP A 182 1.14 -14.50 -3.45
CA TRP A 182 0.02 -14.40 -4.38
C TRP A 182 -0.71 -13.09 -4.12
N GLY A 183 -1.22 -12.44 -5.14
CA GLY A 183 -1.93 -11.18 -4.93
C GLY A 183 -2.85 -10.81 -6.08
N VAL A 184 -3.82 -9.96 -5.80
CA VAL A 184 -4.75 -9.42 -6.80
C VAL A 184 -4.99 -7.94 -6.56
N GLY A 185 -5.05 -7.18 -7.65
CA GLY A 185 -5.33 -5.74 -7.59
C GLY A 185 -6.78 -5.46 -7.17
N ASP A 186 -6.97 -4.36 -6.45
CA ASP A 186 -8.31 -3.90 -6.05
C ASP A 186 -9.19 -3.66 -7.27
N PRO A 187 -10.41 -4.22 -7.33
CA PRO A 187 -11.32 -4.05 -8.46
C PRO A 187 -11.87 -2.63 -8.59
N ARG A 188 -11.77 -1.81 -7.54
CA ARG A 188 -12.32 -0.45 -7.44
C ARG A 188 -11.32 0.64 -7.87
N TYR A 189 -10.41 0.35 -8.78
CA TYR A 189 -9.33 1.26 -9.18
C TYR A 189 -9.81 2.50 -9.96
N THR A 190 -9.01 3.57 -9.96
CA THR A 190 -9.26 4.76 -10.79
C THR A 190 -8.95 4.49 -12.28
N PRO A 191 -9.68 5.11 -13.25
CA PRO A 191 -10.64 6.22 -13.11
C PRO A 191 -12.07 5.81 -12.77
N ASP A 192 -12.35 4.53 -12.53
CA ASP A 192 -13.73 4.02 -12.36
C ASP A 192 -14.42 4.50 -11.06
N LYS A 193 -13.73 5.32 -10.25
CA LYS A 193 -14.30 5.94 -9.03
C LYS A 193 -15.43 6.95 -9.28
N ASP A 194 -15.64 7.41 -10.51
CA ASP A 194 -16.75 8.30 -10.88
C ASP A 194 -18.11 7.56 -11.00
N GLN A 195 -18.25 6.44 -10.33
CA GLN A 195 -19.54 5.74 -10.22
C GLN A 195 -20.54 6.62 -9.46
N PRO A 196 -21.79 6.71 -9.93
CA PRO A 196 -22.78 7.58 -9.32
C PRO A 196 -23.01 7.22 -7.85
N ALA A 197 -23.34 8.23 -7.03
CA ALA A 197 -23.64 8.09 -5.60
C ALA A 197 -24.82 7.14 -5.27
N ALA A 198 -25.49 6.58 -6.26
CA ALA A 198 -26.57 5.62 -6.16
C ALA A 198 -26.05 4.22 -6.51
N GLY A 199 -25.48 3.52 -5.55
CA GLY A 199 -24.96 2.15 -5.69
C GLY A 199 -24.40 1.65 -4.37
N PRO A 200 -23.89 0.40 -4.29
CA PRO A 200 -23.22 -0.13 -3.12
C PRO A 200 -22.07 0.77 -2.67
N SER A 201 -21.88 0.91 -1.37
CA SER A 201 -20.72 1.60 -0.79
C SER A 201 -19.40 0.93 -1.23
N GLU A 202 -18.28 1.63 -1.07
CA GLU A 202 -16.96 1.04 -1.33
C GLU A 202 -16.72 -0.20 -0.47
N GLN A 203 -17.19 -0.17 0.78
CA GLN A 203 -17.14 -1.30 1.69
C GLN A 203 -17.93 -2.50 1.16
N GLU A 204 -19.20 -2.32 0.79
CA GLU A 204 -20.04 -3.41 0.26
C GLU A 204 -19.47 -4.02 -1.02
N ARG A 205 -18.81 -3.21 -1.85
CA ARG A 205 -18.13 -3.71 -3.07
C ARG A 205 -16.89 -4.55 -2.75
N ALA A 206 -16.09 -4.15 -1.75
CA ALA A 206 -14.95 -4.93 -1.31
C ALA A 206 -15.39 -6.28 -0.72
N GLU A 207 -16.39 -6.27 0.16
CA GLU A 207 -16.96 -7.49 0.76
C GLU A 207 -17.55 -8.42 -0.31
N ALA A 208 -18.25 -7.86 -1.29
CA ALA A 208 -18.82 -8.63 -2.40
C ALA A 208 -17.77 -9.26 -3.33
N TYR A 209 -16.53 -8.77 -3.30
CA TYR A 209 -15.44 -9.29 -4.12
C TYR A 209 -14.69 -10.45 -3.45
N ALA A 210 -14.85 -10.66 -2.14
CA ALA A 210 -14.14 -11.71 -1.41
C ALA A 210 -14.30 -13.14 -1.99
N PRO A 211 -15.51 -13.58 -2.44
CA PRO A 211 -15.65 -14.88 -3.07
C PRO A 211 -14.89 -15.02 -4.40
N GLU A 212 -14.73 -13.90 -5.15
CA GLU A 212 -13.96 -13.89 -6.38
C GLU A 212 -12.47 -14.03 -6.09
N VAL A 213 -11.96 -13.39 -5.04
CA VAL A 213 -10.57 -13.56 -4.56
C VAL A 213 -10.30 -15.02 -4.24
N ALA A 214 -11.16 -15.67 -3.46
CA ALA A 214 -11.04 -17.09 -3.14
C ALA A 214 -11.08 -17.98 -4.40
N GLY A 215 -11.97 -17.68 -5.34
CA GLY A 215 -12.04 -18.38 -6.61
C GLY A 215 -10.78 -18.23 -7.47
N GLN A 216 -10.20 -17.04 -7.53
CA GLN A 216 -8.96 -16.77 -8.25
C GLN A 216 -7.76 -17.45 -7.59
N LEU A 217 -7.65 -17.40 -6.26
CA LEU A 217 -6.60 -18.09 -5.51
C LEU A 217 -6.66 -19.60 -5.77
N ALA A 218 -7.84 -20.21 -5.64
CA ALA A 218 -8.05 -21.63 -5.92
C ALA A 218 -7.76 -22.02 -7.37
N ALA A 219 -8.14 -21.18 -8.34
CA ALA A 219 -7.94 -21.42 -9.77
C ALA A 219 -6.46 -21.31 -10.19
N SER A 220 -5.69 -20.43 -9.57
CA SER A 220 -4.26 -20.26 -9.82
C SER A 220 -3.43 -21.45 -9.31
N GLN A 221 -4.01 -22.27 -8.40
CA GLN A 221 -3.39 -23.45 -7.80
C GLN A 221 -1.90 -23.25 -7.46
N PRO A 222 -1.50 -22.18 -6.82
CA PRO A 222 -0.11 -22.01 -6.44
C PRO A 222 0.19 -22.99 -5.31
N PRO A 223 1.12 -23.96 -5.48
CA PRO A 223 1.49 -24.83 -4.38
C PRO A 223 2.16 -24.01 -3.28
N GLY A 224 1.62 -24.06 -2.06
CA GLY A 224 2.26 -23.48 -0.89
C GLY A 224 2.44 -21.96 -0.97
N VAL A 225 1.34 -21.20 -1.02
CA VAL A 225 1.38 -19.74 -0.85
C VAL A 225 1.71 -19.42 0.59
N ASP A 226 2.77 -18.62 0.81
CA ASP A 226 3.18 -18.18 2.13
C ASP A 226 2.45 -16.90 2.54
N VAL A 227 2.26 -15.98 1.58
CA VAL A 227 1.70 -14.65 1.82
C VAL A 227 0.73 -14.26 0.70
N VAL A 228 -0.48 -13.83 1.08
CA VAL A 228 -1.44 -13.21 0.17
C VAL A 228 -1.44 -11.70 0.33
N LEU A 229 -1.41 -10.98 -0.80
CA LEU A 229 -1.43 -9.53 -0.87
C LEU A 229 -2.78 -9.05 -1.40
N LEU A 230 -3.46 -8.22 -0.62
CA LEU A 230 -4.71 -7.55 -0.98
C LEU A 230 -4.59 -6.07 -0.57
N HIS A 231 -5.26 -5.17 -1.29
CA HIS A 231 -5.29 -3.79 -0.82
C HIS A 231 -6.26 -3.61 0.36
N ASP A 232 -7.47 -4.11 0.23
CA ASP A 232 -8.53 -3.95 1.23
C ASP A 232 -8.74 -5.28 1.99
N GLU A 233 -8.57 -5.25 3.30
CA GLU A 233 -8.72 -6.39 4.19
C GLU A 233 -10.06 -7.12 4.08
N ARG A 234 -11.12 -6.41 3.69
CA ARG A 234 -12.46 -6.99 3.52
C ARG A 234 -12.55 -8.01 2.40
N MET A 235 -11.64 -7.92 1.43
CA MET A 235 -11.53 -8.90 0.35
C MET A 235 -10.95 -10.24 0.83
N ALA A 236 -10.35 -10.29 2.01
CA ALA A 236 -9.77 -11.50 2.59
C ALA A 236 -10.78 -12.42 3.28
N ALA A 237 -12.03 -11.98 3.47
CA ALA A 237 -13.01 -12.70 4.30
C ALA A 237 -13.30 -14.15 3.85
N ALA A 238 -13.08 -14.45 2.55
CA ALA A 238 -13.36 -15.78 2.00
C ALA A 238 -12.12 -16.69 1.87
N ILE A 239 -10.95 -16.26 2.34
CA ILE A 239 -9.68 -17.02 2.28
C ILE A 239 -9.10 -17.35 3.64
N GLY A 240 -9.88 -17.16 4.71
CA GLY A 240 -9.48 -17.53 6.06
C GLY A 240 -9.14 -19.02 6.17
N GLY A 241 -8.00 -19.35 6.78
CA GLY A 241 -7.49 -20.72 6.87
C GLY A 241 -6.89 -21.32 5.60
N GLU A 242 -7.03 -20.65 4.43
CA GLU A 242 -6.45 -21.14 3.18
C GLU A 242 -4.95 -20.80 3.07
N VAL A 243 -4.50 -19.73 3.70
CA VAL A 243 -3.13 -19.24 3.66
C VAL A 243 -2.66 -18.81 5.06
N PRO A 244 -1.35 -18.89 5.37
CA PRO A 244 -0.87 -18.53 6.71
C PRO A 244 -0.97 -17.04 7.01
N LEU A 245 -0.69 -16.18 6.04
CA LEU A 245 -0.60 -14.74 6.21
C LEU A 245 -1.27 -13.96 5.07
N VAL A 246 -2.05 -12.96 5.44
CA VAL A 246 -2.62 -11.95 4.53
C VAL A 246 -2.09 -10.58 4.93
N LEU A 247 -1.54 -9.86 3.95
CA LEU A 247 -1.11 -8.46 4.10
C LEU A 247 -2.09 -7.55 3.38
N ALA A 248 -2.49 -6.46 4.04
CA ALA A 248 -3.43 -5.47 3.49
C ALA A 248 -3.09 -4.06 3.95
N GLY A 249 -3.76 -3.05 3.38
CA GLY A 249 -3.66 -1.63 3.70
C GLY A 249 -5.01 -0.94 3.78
N HIS A 250 -5.20 0.13 2.97
CA HIS A 250 -6.45 0.85 2.70
C HIS A 250 -7.00 1.69 3.87
N THR A 251 -7.01 1.17 5.07
CA THR A 251 -7.66 1.84 6.21
C THR A 251 -6.80 2.93 6.84
N HIS A 252 -5.53 3.02 6.49
CA HIS A 252 -4.51 3.88 7.12
C HIS A 252 -4.38 3.67 8.63
N LYS A 253 -4.73 2.48 9.12
CA LYS A 253 -4.67 2.13 10.54
C LYS A 253 -4.07 0.75 10.69
N ALA A 254 -2.88 0.70 11.25
CA ALA A 254 -2.21 -0.56 11.53
C ALA A 254 -3.05 -1.40 12.50
N ARG A 255 -3.27 -2.66 12.17
CA ARG A 255 -3.89 -3.63 13.06
C ARG A 255 -3.54 -5.06 12.67
N VAL A 256 -3.62 -5.94 13.65
CA VAL A 256 -3.49 -7.38 13.46
C VAL A 256 -4.81 -8.04 13.85
N ALA A 257 -5.23 -9.02 13.07
CA ALA A 257 -6.44 -9.80 13.30
C ALA A 257 -6.22 -11.27 12.87
N ARG A 258 -7.22 -12.10 13.13
CA ARG A 258 -7.34 -13.45 12.59
C ARG A 258 -8.56 -13.49 11.67
N ILE A 259 -8.43 -14.21 10.57
CA ILE A 259 -9.54 -14.51 9.66
C ILE A 259 -9.78 -16.00 9.80
N GLU A 260 -10.89 -16.35 10.45
CA GLU A 260 -11.31 -17.73 10.63
C GLU A 260 -11.68 -18.36 9.27
N ARG A 261 -11.45 -19.66 9.14
CA ARG A 261 -11.93 -20.42 7.99
C ARG A 261 -13.45 -20.29 7.89
N ALA A 262 -13.95 -20.01 6.71
CA ALA A 262 -15.37 -20.00 6.48
C ALA A 262 -15.93 -21.41 6.77
N ASP A 263 -16.97 -21.50 7.62
CA ASP A 263 -17.65 -22.74 7.93
C ASP A 263 -18.33 -23.26 6.66
N ASP A 264 -17.82 -24.35 6.08
CA ASP A 264 -18.34 -24.95 4.84
C ASP A 264 -19.62 -25.75 5.08
N GLY A 265 -20.13 -25.76 6.33
CA GLY A 265 -21.33 -26.51 6.71
C GLY A 265 -21.14 -28.03 6.64
N SER A 266 -19.92 -28.53 6.48
CA SER A 266 -19.63 -29.95 6.61
C SER A 266 -19.63 -30.33 8.08
N ASP A 267 -20.57 -31.20 8.50
CA ASP A 267 -20.63 -31.74 9.85
C ASP A 267 -19.27 -32.40 10.19
N ASP A 268 -18.65 -31.94 11.29
CA ASP A 268 -17.39 -32.46 11.85
C ASP A 268 -17.40 -33.97 12.22
N ASN A 269 -18.46 -34.69 11.87
CA ASN A 269 -18.68 -36.07 12.29
C ASN A 269 -18.09 -37.11 11.35
N ASP A 270 -17.46 -36.77 10.21
CA ASP A 270 -16.91 -37.73 9.25
C ASP A 270 -15.38 -37.66 9.07
N ARG A 271 -14.67 -36.91 9.93
CA ARG A 271 -13.18 -36.90 9.96
C ARG A 271 -12.65 -38.04 10.85
N SER A 272 -13.01 -39.27 10.54
CA SER A 272 -12.35 -40.45 11.11
C SER A 272 -11.18 -40.86 10.20
N ASP A 273 -9.96 -40.61 10.70
CA ASP A 273 -8.73 -41.41 10.48
C ASP A 273 -8.50 -42.09 9.10
N GLU A 274 -8.38 -41.29 8.02
CA GLU A 274 -7.61 -41.76 6.87
C GLU A 274 -6.38 -40.88 6.67
N VAL A 275 -5.29 -41.24 7.35
CA VAL A 275 -3.96 -40.74 7.04
C VAL A 275 -3.52 -41.33 5.70
N SER A 276 -3.86 -40.65 4.62
CA SER A 276 -3.27 -40.93 3.31
C SER A 276 -1.88 -40.30 3.27
N ALA A 277 -0.85 -41.13 3.08
CA ALA A 277 0.54 -40.72 2.94
C ALA A 277 0.76 -40.04 1.58
N GLY A 278 0.34 -38.78 1.48
CA GLY A 278 0.61 -37.83 0.43
C GLY A 278 0.71 -36.46 1.09
N THR A 279 1.73 -35.69 0.77
CA THR A 279 2.06 -34.35 1.27
C THR A 279 0.93 -33.75 2.09
N ALA A 280 1.07 -33.79 3.42
CA ALA A 280 0.03 -33.32 4.33
C ALA A 280 -0.14 -31.81 4.10
N GLU A 281 -1.21 -31.42 3.46
CA GLU A 281 -1.69 -30.05 3.43
C GLU A 281 -1.98 -29.66 4.88
N VAL A 282 -1.26 -28.69 5.40
CA VAL A 282 -1.45 -28.21 6.77
C VAL A 282 -2.78 -27.49 6.80
N VAL A 283 -3.82 -28.16 7.29
CA VAL A 283 -5.14 -27.53 7.50
C VAL A 283 -5.01 -26.53 8.62
N ARG A 284 -5.17 -25.25 8.33
CA ARG A 284 -5.21 -24.16 9.29
C ARG A 284 -6.67 -23.81 9.58
N ASP A 285 -6.95 -23.50 10.84
CA ASP A 285 -8.28 -23.03 11.24
C ASP A 285 -8.46 -21.53 10.96
N ASP A 286 -7.34 -20.78 10.89
CA ASP A 286 -7.34 -19.35 10.63
C ASP A 286 -6.14 -18.89 9.80
N SER A 287 -6.24 -17.66 9.26
CA SER A 287 -5.14 -16.90 8.66
C SER A 287 -4.82 -15.71 9.53
N MET A 288 -3.53 -15.38 9.67
CA MET A 288 -3.14 -14.10 10.25
C MET A 288 -3.38 -12.99 9.22
N LEU A 289 -4.02 -11.90 9.64
CA LEU A 289 -4.19 -10.69 8.85
C LEU A 289 -3.38 -9.57 9.46
N LEU A 290 -2.51 -8.95 8.69
CA LEU A 290 -1.73 -7.80 9.06
C LEU A 290 -2.10 -6.63 8.13
N VAL A 291 -2.78 -5.63 8.69
CA VAL A 291 -3.15 -4.40 7.99
C VAL A 291 -2.12 -3.35 8.29
N GLN A 292 -1.49 -2.81 7.25
CA GLN A 292 -0.49 -1.77 7.37
C GLN A 292 -1.17 -0.40 7.50
N GLY A 293 -0.60 0.47 8.34
CA GLY A 293 -0.91 1.89 8.34
C GLY A 293 -0.33 2.58 7.10
N SER A 294 -0.63 3.87 6.92
CA SER A 294 -0.16 4.58 5.73
C SER A 294 1.33 4.87 5.79
N THR A 295 2.10 4.34 4.83
CA THR A 295 3.53 4.65 4.69
C THR A 295 3.76 6.09 4.21
N GLY A 296 2.80 6.67 3.51
CA GLY A 296 2.82 8.08 3.13
C GLY A 296 2.18 9.03 4.15
N GLY A 297 1.72 8.52 5.31
CA GLY A 297 0.93 9.30 6.26
C GLY A 297 -0.41 9.69 5.62
N ALA A 298 -0.79 10.98 5.66
CA ALA A 298 -1.99 11.44 4.93
C ALA A 298 -1.71 11.76 3.47
N GLY A 299 -0.51 11.42 2.96
CA GLY A 299 -0.05 11.84 1.64
C GLY A 299 0.03 13.36 1.54
N LEU A 300 -0.10 13.88 0.31
CA LEU A 300 -0.16 15.33 0.08
C LEU A 300 -1.39 15.98 0.76
N ARG A 301 -2.42 15.21 1.09
CA ARG A 301 -3.62 15.70 1.80
C ARG A 301 -3.32 16.07 3.25
N GLY A 302 -2.38 15.40 3.92
CA GLY A 302 -1.93 15.76 5.26
C GLY A 302 -1.30 17.15 5.35
N LEU A 303 -0.87 17.71 4.19
CA LEU A 303 -0.35 19.07 4.10
C LEU A 303 -1.45 20.15 4.02
N GLN A 304 -2.71 19.76 3.84
CA GLN A 304 -3.84 20.66 3.64
C GLN A 304 -4.50 21.14 4.94
N GLY A 305 -3.85 20.95 6.09
CA GLY A 305 -4.29 21.48 7.38
C GLY A 305 -4.91 20.46 8.33
N GLU A 306 -4.83 19.17 8.01
CA GLU A 306 -5.06 18.10 8.97
C GLU A 306 -3.82 17.95 9.88
N GLU A 307 -4.02 17.40 11.08
CA GLU A 307 -2.90 17.03 11.94
C GLU A 307 -1.96 16.07 11.19
N PRO A 308 -0.63 16.27 11.31
CA PRO A 308 0.34 15.38 10.68
C PRO A 308 0.09 13.94 11.12
N LYS A 309 -0.10 13.04 10.15
CA LYS A 309 -0.22 11.60 10.44
C LYS A 309 1.17 10.97 10.37
N PRO A 310 1.44 9.98 11.23
CA PRO A 310 2.71 9.27 11.18
C PRO A 310 2.87 8.53 9.84
N LEU A 311 4.13 8.34 9.43
CA LEU A 311 4.49 7.41 8.38
C LEU A 311 4.70 6.05 9.04
N GLU A 312 4.05 5.02 8.53
CA GLU A 312 4.05 3.70 9.15
C GLU A 312 4.52 2.63 8.17
N ALA A 313 5.32 1.71 8.64
CA ALA A 313 5.78 0.54 7.91
C ALA A 313 5.99 -0.63 8.87
N SER A 314 6.15 -1.84 8.35
CA SER A 314 6.51 -3.00 9.17
C SER A 314 7.64 -3.77 8.52
N VAL A 315 8.50 -4.39 9.33
CA VAL A 315 9.48 -5.38 8.90
C VAL A 315 9.08 -6.74 9.47
N LEU A 316 8.88 -7.69 8.59
CA LEU A 316 8.41 -9.05 8.89
C LEU A 316 9.61 -10.00 8.81
N TYR A 317 9.75 -10.89 9.78
CA TYR A 317 10.85 -11.83 9.90
C TYR A 317 10.34 -13.26 9.73
N PHE A 318 10.77 -13.93 8.66
CA PHE A 318 10.36 -15.29 8.36
C PHE A 318 11.49 -16.28 8.57
N ASP A 319 11.12 -17.47 9.00
CA ASP A 319 12.02 -18.62 9.03
C ASP A 319 12.33 -19.06 7.58
N PRO A 320 13.62 -19.25 7.22
CA PRO A 320 14.01 -19.55 5.85
C PRO A 320 13.61 -20.97 5.38
N ASP A 321 13.42 -21.91 6.32
CA ASP A 321 13.12 -23.31 6.02
C ASP A 321 11.63 -23.61 6.06
N THR A 322 10.89 -22.99 7.00
CA THR A 322 9.46 -23.24 7.21
C THR A 322 8.56 -22.16 6.63
N HIS A 323 9.11 -20.98 6.31
CA HIS A 323 8.41 -19.77 5.88
C HIS A 323 7.40 -19.24 6.92
N GLU A 324 7.54 -19.68 8.17
CA GLU A 324 6.71 -19.20 9.28
C GLU A 324 7.10 -17.78 9.66
N LEU A 325 6.11 -16.91 9.90
CA LEU A 325 6.35 -15.57 10.43
C LEU A 325 6.73 -15.66 11.91
N LEU A 326 8.01 -15.37 12.22
CA LEU A 326 8.58 -15.47 13.56
C LEU A 326 8.28 -14.24 14.42
N ALA A 327 8.40 -13.08 13.82
CA ALA A 327 8.22 -11.78 14.45
C ALA A 327 7.95 -10.70 13.42
N TYR A 328 7.49 -9.54 13.88
CA TYR A 328 7.47 -8.32 13.07
C TYR A 328 7.76 -7.09 13.92
N ASP A 329 8.37 -6.08 13.30
CA ASP A 329 8.58 -4.76 13.85
C ASP A 329 7.59 -3.78 13.23
N SER A 330 6.81 -3.10 14.07
CA SER A 330 6.00 -1.96 13.65
C SER A 330 6.82 -0.69 13.79
N ILE A 331 7.02 0.02 12.68
CA ILE A 331 7.76 1.27 12.60
C ILE A 331 6.77 2.41 12.42
N SER A 332 6.83 3.42 13.29
CA SER A 332 6.03 4.62 13.18
C SER A 332 6.93 5.84 13.33
N VAL A 333 7.00 6.64 12.28
CA VAL A 333 7.72 7.91 12.26
C VAL A 333 6.70 9.02 12.35
N LYS A 334 6.80 9.86 13.39
CA LYS A 334 5.83 10.93 13.61
C LYS A 334 5.81 11.91 12.44
N GLY A 335 4.62 12.44 12.18
CA GLY A 335 4.41 13.37 11.09
C GLY A 335 5.11 14.71 11.27
N VAL A 336 4.93 15.58 10.30
CA VAL A 336 5.60 16.86 10.16
C VAL A 336 5.55 17.75 11.39
N GLY A 337 6.72 18.19 11.81
CA GLY A 337 6.88 19.11 12.95
C GLY A 337 6.92 18.42 14.31
N GLU A 338 6.77 17.09 14.37
CA GLU A 338 6.95 16.29 15.57
C GLU A 338 8.24 15.48 15.48
N THR A 339 9.06 15.50 16.54
CA THR A 339 10.24 14.65 16.62
C THR A 339 9.89 13.36 17.33
N GLY A 340 10.14 12.23 16.72
CA GLY A 340 9.99 10.90 17.32
C GLY A 340 9.74 9.81 16.30
N ALA A 341 10.39 8.68 16.53
CA ALA A 341 10.10 7.43 15.87
C ALA A 341 9.94 6.37 16.95
N THR A 342 9.08 5.40 16.72
CA THR A 342 8.91 4.22 17.58
C THR A 342 9.08 2.98 16.75
N ILE A 343 9.67 1.97 17.35
CA ILE A 343 9.75 0.62 16.81
C ILE A 343 9.25 -0.31 17.92
N ASP A 344 8.18 -1.03 17.62
CA ASP A 344 7.60 -1.99 18.54
C ASP A 344 7.74 -3.40 17.93
N ARG A 345 8.46 -4.28 18.63
CA ARG A 345 8.67 -5.66 18.20
C ARG A 345 7.63 -6.59 18.78
N HIS A 346 7.04 -7.39 17.89
CA HIS A 346 6.05 -8.40 18.21
C HIS A 346 6.59 -9.79 17.86
N ILE A 347 6.87 -10.62 18.87
CA ILE A 347 7.33 -12.00 18.69
C ILE A 347 6.11 -12.92 18.65
N LEU A 348 6.02 -13.76 17.62
CA LEU A 348 4.86 -14.63 17.37
C LEU A 348 5.17 -16.09 17.75
N VAL A 349 6.42 -16.51 17.63
CA VAL A 349 6.86 -17.85 17.99
C VAL A 349 7.71 -17.76 19.25
N ASP A 350 7.29 -18.45 20.29
CA ASP A 350 8.05 -18.54 21.54
C ASP A 350 9.25 -19.47 21.30
N ASN A 351 10.36 -18.90 20.84
CA ASN A 351 11.61 -19.63 20.76
C ASN A 351 12.02 -19.99 22.20
N GLY A 352 11.63 -21.17 22.68
CA GLY A 352 11.85 -21.70 24.02
C GLY A 352 13.29 -21.64 24.55
N ALA A 353 13.91 -20.47 24.52
CA ALA A 353 15.20 -20.15 25.12
C ALA A 353 14.97 -19.60 26.53
N GLY A 354 14.61 -20.50 27.45
CA GLY A 354 14.37 -20.10 28.85
C GLY A 354 14.17 -21.27 29.80
N ALA A 355 14.90 -22.38 29.60
CA ALA A 355 15.05 -23.43 30.64
C ALA A 355 16.42 -24.05 30.54
N GLY A 356 17.38 -23.40 31.18
CA GLY A 356 18.73 -23.91 31.40
C GLY A 356 19.32 -23.27 32.62
#